data_529a61f0f85965d2d4ff5f68b8d766ab
#
_entry.id   529a61f0f85965d2d4ff5f68b8d766ab
#
_cell.length_a   1.000
_cell.length_b   1.000
_cell.length_c   1.000
_cell.angle_alpha   90.00
_cell.angle_beta   90.00
_cell.angle_gamma   90.00
#
_symmetry.space_group_name_H-M   'P 1'
#
loop_
_entity.id
_entity.type
_entity.pdbx_description
1 polymer ?
#
loop_
_entity_poly.entity_id
_entity_poly.type
_entity_poly.pdbx_seq_one_letter_code
_entity_poly.pdbx_strand_id
1 'polypeptide(L)'
;MIRFNKARLVGVRLVVLSFVLAAFTGLSAQNDTTFVANGNPIIKYKYVGDPAAMVHDGKVYIYGGHDECPPPNEHYLINEWCVFSSPDLKTWTEHPVPLKAKDLFCGKEKKNGF
;
A
#
# COMPACT_ATOMS: atom_id res chain seq x y z
N MET A 1 56.08 19.76 -13.40
CA MET A 1 54.80 20.21 -14.03
C MET A 1 53.96 19.00 -14.36
N ILE A 2 52.98 18.64 -13.49
CA ILE A 2 52.15 17.43 -13.63
C ILE A 2 50.98 17.75 -14.54
N ARG A 3 50.93 17.15 -15.73
CA ARG A 3 49.77 17.26 -16.65
C ARG A 3 48.68 16.29 -16.21
N PHE A 4 47.63 16.79 -15.59
CA PHE A 4 46.40 16.01 -15.33
C PHE A 4 45.65 15.74 -16.65
N ASN A 5 45.48 14.49 -16.98
CA ASN A 5 44.85 14.03 -18.22
C ASN A 5 43.32 14.22 -18.10
N LYS A 6 42.76 15.25 -18.76
CA LYS A 6 41.33 15.61 -18.74
C LYS A 6 40.40 14.45 -19.14
N ALA A 7 40.86 13.49 -19.91
CA ALA A 7 40.08 12.33 -20.36
C ALA A 7 39.71 11.38 -19.21
N ARG A 8 40.57 11.24 -18.18
CA ARG A 8 40.27 10.40 -17.02
C ARG A 8 39.18 10.98 -16.09
N LEU A 9 39.10 12.31 -15.98
CA LEU A 9 38.09 12.97 -15.16
C LEU A 9 36.68 12.84 -15.75
N VAL A 10 36.52 12.81 -17.06
CA VAL A 10 35.22 12.67 -17.73
C VAL A 10 34.67 11.26 -17.53
N GLY A 11 35.53 10.24 -17.63
CA GLY A 11 35.12 8.84 -17.41
C GLY A 11 34.62 8.57 -15.97
N VAL A 12 35.31 9.11 -14.97
CA VAL A 12 34.93 8.94 -13.57
C VAL A 12 33.60 9.64 -13.25
N ARG A 13 33.37 10.83 -13.84
CA ARG A 13 32.09 11.56 -13.65
C ARG A 13 30.90 10.84 -14.28
N LEU A 14 31.06 10.21 -15.44
CA LEU A 14 30.02 9.43 -16.12
C LEU A 14 29.67 8.16 -15.34
N VAL A 15 30.65 7.46 -14.79
CA VAL A 15 30.43 6.24 -13.98
C VAL A 15 29.72 6.58 -12.67
N VAL A 16 30.08 7.68 -11.98
CA VAL A 16 29.41 8.10 -10.74
C VAL A 16 27.96 8.52 -11.01
N LEU A 17 27.70 9.21 -12.14
CA LEU A 17 26.33 9.60 -12.50
C LEU A 17 25.44 8.39 -12.83
N SER A 18 25.99 7.35 -13.47
CA SER A 18 25.28 6.10 -13.74
C SER A 18 24.97 5.32 -12.47
N PHE A 19 25.84 5.32 -11.48
CA PHE A 19 25.60 4.65 -10.19
C PHE A 19 24.54 5.36 -9.36
N VAL A 20 24.46 6.69 -9.39
CA VAL A 20 23.43 7.47 -8.69
C VAL A 20 22.06 7.25 -9.33
N LEU A 21 21.96 7.11 -10.65
CA LEU A 21 20.69 6.86 -11.35
C LEU A 21 20.15 5.45 -11.09
N ALA A 22 21.02 4.46 -10.89
CA ALA A 22 20.62 3.07 -10.58
C ALA A 22 20.09 2.88 -9.15
N ALA A 23 20.41 3.77 -8.22
CA ALA A 23 19.95 3.68 -6.83
C ALA A 23 18.49 4.13 -6.64
N PHE A 24 17.87 4.77 -7.63
CA PHE A 24 16.48 5.26 -7.56
C PHE A 24 15.42 4.30 -8.11
N THR A 25 15.78 3.13 -8.65
CA THR A 25 14.83 2.17 -9.23
C THR A 25 14.25 1.17 -8.23
N GLY A 26 14.47 1.34 -6.94
CA GLY A 26 14.02 0.43 -5.89
C GLY A 26 12.74 0.84 -5.16
N LEU A 27 11.96 1.83 -5.63
CA LEU A 27 10.62 2.07 -5.09
C LEU A 27 9.68 1.04 -5.70
N SER A 28 9.47 -0.07 -4.97
CA SER A 28 8.38 -1.01 -5.27
C SER A 28 7.08 -0.25 -5.07
N ALA A 29 6.52 0.29 -6.14
CA ALA A 29 5.17 0.83 -6.12
C ALA A 29 4.24 -0.35 -5.81
N GLN A 30 3.66 -0.36 -4.64
CA GLN A 30 2.60 -1.28 -4.29
C GLN A 30 1.42 -0.92 -5.20
N ASN A 31 1.09 -1.80 -6.17
CA ASN A 31 0.14 -1.49 -7.23
C ASN A 31 -1.29 -1.47 -6.68
N ASP A 32 -2.02 -0.42 -7.00
CA ASP A 32 -3.47 -0.35 -6.81
C ASP A 32 -4.15 -1.46 -7.63
N THR A 33 -5.14 -2.11 -7.06
CA THR A 33 -5.94 -3.13 -7.75
C THR A 33 -7.31 -2.58 -8.09
N THR A 34 -7.70 -2.59 -9.36
CA THR A 34 -9.01 -2.08 -9.80
C THR A 34 -9.95 -3.23 -10.12
N PHE A 35 -11.21 -3.12 -9.68
CA PHE A 35 -12.28 -4.08 -9.94
C PHE A 35 -13.64 -3.39 -10.16
N VAL A 36 -14.59 -4.11 -10.75
CA VAL A 36 -15.95 -3.64 -10.97
C VAL A 36 -16.90 -4.31 -9.99
N ALA A 37 -17.65 -3.52 -9.23
CA ALA A 37 -18.67 -4.02 -8.32
C ALA A 37 -20.02 -4.16 -9.09
N ASN A 38 -20.51 -5.38 -9.12
CA ASN A 38 -21.83 -5.73 -9.71
C ASN A 38 -22.80 -6.06 -8.57
N GLY A 39 -23.30 -5.01 -7.87
CA GLY A 39 -24.22 -5.17 -6.74
C GLY A 39 -23.48 -5.45 -5.41
N ASN A 40 -24.24 -5.92 -4.42
CA ASN A 40 -23.73 -6.23 -3.09
C ASN A 40 -23.35 -7.73 -2.98
N PRO A 41 -22.30 -8.06 -2.21
CA PRO A 41 -21.36 -7.14 -1.60
C PRO A 41 -20.46 -6.46 -2.64
N ILE A 42 -20.02 -5.22 -2.37
CA ILE A 42 -19.10 -4.48 -3.23
C ILE A 42 -17.78 -5.23 -3.33
N ILE A 43 -17.24 -5.67 -2.19
CA ILE A 43 -15.98 -6.42 -2.09
C ILE A 43 -16.34 -7.89 -1.89
N LYS A 44 -15.90 -8.77 -2.82
CA LYS A 44 -16.30 -10.19 -2.84
C LYS A 44 -15.18 -11.16 -2.47
N TYR A 45 -13.94 -10.69 -2.40
CA TYR A 45 -12.75 -11.54 -2.25
C TYR A 45 -12.09 -11.43 -0.88
N LYS A 46 -12.58 -10.55 0.00
CA LYS A 46 -12.16 -10.45 1.40
C LYS A 46 -13.30 -9.94 2.28
N TYR A 47 -13.26 -10.29 3.54
CA TYR A 47 -14.19 -9.76 4.53
C TYR A 47 -13.67 -8.41 5.03
N VAL A 48 -14.55 -7.40 4.96
CA VAL A 48 -14.24 -6.04 5.42
C VAL A 48 -15.34 -5.62 6.39
N GLY A 49 -14.99 -5.53 7.66
CA GLY A 49 -15.91 -5.16 8.74
C GLY A 49 -15.86 -3.68 9.08
N ASP A 50 -16.92 -3.22 9.77
CA ASP A 50 -17.06 -1.87 10.34
C ASP A 50 -16.65 -0.74 9.37
N PRO A 51 -17.25 -0.69 8.16
CA PRO A 51 -16.82 0.25 7.15
C PRO A 51 -17.19 1.69 7.52
N ALA A 52 -16.22 2.60 7.37
CA ALA A 52 -16.45 4.04 7.38
C ALA A 52 -16.32 4.58 5.95
N ALA A 53 -17.21 5.49 5.57
CA ALA A 53 -17.18 6.11 4.24
C ALA A 53 -16.96 7.61 4.33
N MET A 54 -16.20 8.16 3.36
CA MET A 54 -16.05 9.61 3.19
C MET A 54 -16.01 9.97 1.70
N VAL A 55 -16.34 11.23 1.42
CA VAL A 55 -16.21 11.81 0.07
C VAL A 55 -15.06 12.82 0.10
N HIS A 56 -14.15 12.69 -0.84
CA HIS A 56 -13.02 13.60 -1.02
C HIS A 56 -12.64 13.68 -2.50
N ASP A 57 -12.45 14.89 -3.01
CA ASP A 57 -12.07 15.16 -4.41
C ASP A 57 -12.91 14.40 -5.45
N GLY A 58 -14.24 14.40 -5.26
CA GLY A 58 -15.18 13.75 -6.18
C GLY A 58 -15.16 12.23 -6.19
N LYS A 59 -14.50 11.60 -5.22
CA LYS A 59 -14.48 10.15 -5.02
C LYS A 59 -15.09 9.78 -3.67
N VAL A 60 -15.70 8.61 -3.63
CA VAL A 60 -16.08 7.95 -2.38
C VAL A 60 -14.94 7.05 -1.95
N TYR A 61 -14.56 7.14 -0.68
CA TYR A 61 -13.59 6.26 -0.03
C TYR A 61 -14.32 5.40 1.00
N ILE A 62 -13.96 4.12 1.08
CA ILE A 62 -14.39 3.19 2.11
C ILE A 62 -13.16 2.70 2.86
N TYR A 63 -13.20 2.80 4.17
CA TYR A 63 -12.19 2.30 5.10
C TYR A 63 -12.83 1.20 5.94
N GLY A 64 -12.16 0.07 6.12
CA GLY A 64 -12.67 -1.00 6.96
C GLY A 64 -11.58 -1.94 7.45
N GLY A 65 -11.85 -2.66 8.53
CA GLY A 65 -10.98 -3.70 9.04
C GLY A 65 -10.98 -4.92 8.11
N HIS A 66 -9.82 -5.52 7.86
CA HIS A 66 -9.75 -6.81 7.19
C HIS A 66 -9.99 -7.90 8.24
N ASP A 67 -11.21 -8.45 8.24
CA ASP A 67 -11.61 -9.50 9.18
C ASP A 67 -11.08 -10.84 8.69
N GLU A 68 -10.22 -11.45 9.49
CA GLU A 68 -9.66 -12.76 9.26
C GLU A 68 -10.08 -13.72 10.36
N CYS A 69 -10.36 -14.99 10.02
CA CYS A 69 -10.64 -16.06 10.99
C CYS A 69 -9.89 -17.33 10.57
N PRO A 70 -8.53 -17.33 10.57
CA PRO A 70 -7.76 -18.49 10.17
C PRO A 70 -7.90 -19.61 11.21
N PRO A 71 -8.17 -20.87 10.80
CA PRO A 71 -8.15 -21.99 11.72
C PRO A 71 -6.81 -22.10 12.48
N PRO A 72 -6.79 -22.49 13.77
CA PRO A 72 -7.91 -22.98 14.59
C PRO A 72 -8.66 -21.89 15.37
N ASN A 73 -8.55 -20.62 15.00
CA ASN A 73 -9.19 -19.53 15.74
C ASN A 73 -10.71 -19.57 15.57
N GLU A 74 -11.43 -19.27 16.64
CA GLU A 74 -12.88 -19.11 16.65
C GLU A 74 -13.31 -17.63 16.69
N HIS A 75 -12.33 -16.72 16.67
CA HIS A 75 -12.53 -15.27 16.77
C HIS A 75 -11.95 -14.55 15.57
N TYR A 76 -12.59 -13.46 15.21
CA TYR A 76 -12.07 -12.56 14.17
C TYR A 76 -10.80 -11.87 14.66
N LEU A 77 -9.86 -11.72 13.73
CA LEU A 77 -8.62 -10.99 13.90
C LEU A 77 -8.58 -9.87 12.88
N ILE A 78 -8.27 -8.66 13.33
CA ILE A 78 -8.01 -7.52 12.43
C ILE A 78 -6.52 -7.22 12.47
N ASN A 79 -5.79 -7.67 11.44
CA ASN A 79 -4.36 -7.46 11.32
C ASN A 79 -4.00 -6.20 10.52
N GLU A 80 -4.93 -5.74 9.67
CA GLU A 80 -4.73 -4.60 8.79
C GLU A 80 -6.06 -3.91 8.45
N TRP A 81 -5.97 -2.67 8.00
CA TRP A 81 -7.11 -1.92 7.49
C TRP A 81 -6.99 -1.72 6.00
N CYS A 82 -8.12 -1.85 5.30
CA CYS A 82 -8.23 -1.71 3.87
C CYS A 82 -8.80 -0.33 3.50
N VAL A 83 -8.40 0.17 2.34
CA VAL A 83 -8.95 1.39 1.74
C VAL A 83 -9.34 1.11 0.30
N PHE A 84 -10.55 1.51 -0.05
CA PHE A 84 -11.09 1.42 -1.39
C PHE A 84 -11.58 2.80 -1.81
N SER A 85 -11.45 3.15 -3.08
CA SER A 85 -12.03 4.37 -3.62
C SER A 85 -12.77 4.15 -4.92
N SER A 86 -13.79 4.97 -5.17
CA SER A 86 -14.56 4.93 -6.41
C SER A 86 -15.00 6.33 -6.85
N PRO A 87 -14.88 6.68 -8.14
CA PRO A 87 -15.42 7.91 -8.68
C PRO A 87 -16.90 7.78 -9.07
N ASP A 88 -17.44 6.57 -9.20
CA ASP A 88 -18.75 6.30 -9.83
C ASP A 88 -19.58 5.25 -9.08
N LEU A 89 -19.10 4.73 -7.95
CA LEU A 89 -19.68 3.66 -7.14
C LEU A 89 -19.78 2.29 -7.86
N LYS A 90 -19.16 2.16 -9.02
CA LYS A 90 -19.11 0.94 -9.84
C LYS A 90 -17.70 0.43 -9.99
N THR A 91 -16.78 1.30 -10.42
CA THR A 91 -15.37 0.99 -10.56
C THR A 91 -14.66 1.34 -9.26
N TRP A 92 -14.08 0.35 -8.62
CA TRP A 92 -13.40 0.50 -7.34
C TRP A 92 -11.91 0.22 -7.47
N THR A 93 -11.13 0.99 -6.75
CA THR A 93 -9.69 0.79 -6.62
C THR A 93 -9.38 0.42 -5.19
N GLU A 94 -8.77 -0.75 -4.96
CA GLU A 94 -8.18 -1.11 -3.68
C GLU A 94 -6.79 -0.50 -3.61
N HIS A 95 -6.58 0.29 -2.56
CA HIS A 95 -5.29 0.92 -2.29
C HIS A 95 -4.40 0.00 -1.45
N PRO A 96 -3.07 0.24 -1.45
CA PRO A 96 -2.16 -0.42 -0.54
C PRO A 96 -2.62 -0.29 0.91
N VAL A 97 -2.39 -1.31 1.71
CA VAL A 97 -2.75 -1.34 3.14
C VAL A 97 -2.14 -0.13 3.86
N PRO A 98 -2.97 0.82 4.35
CA PRO A 98 -2.47 2.05 4.96
C PRO A 98 -1.96 1.85 6.39
N LEU A 99 -2.48 0.82 7.08
CA LEU A 99 -2.23 0.60 8.50
C LEU A 99 -2.29 -0.88 8.82
N LYS A 100 -1.34 -1.35 9.62
CA LYS A 100 -1.33 -2.70 10.21
C LYS A 100 -1.33 -2.62 11.72
N ALA A 101 -2.04 -3.55 12.37
CA ALA A 101 -2.16 -3.59 13.84
C ALA A 101 -0.78 -3.64 14.53
N LYS A 102 0.19 -4.34 13.96
CA LYS A 102 1.57 -4.44 14.48
C LYS A 102 2.32 -3.10 14.51
N ASP A 103 1.90 -2.12 13.70
CA ASP A 103 2.55 -0.82 13.58
C ASP A 103 2.00 0.20 14.60
N LEU A 104 0.93 -0.19 15.33
CA LEU A 104 0.35 0.64 16.39
C LEU A 104 1.08 0.40 17.72
N PHE A 105 1.20 1.46 18.54
CA PHE A 105 1.83 1.37 19.88
C PHE A 105 1.14 0.37 20.80
N CYS A 106 -0.20 0.26 20.66
CA CYS A 106 -1.02 -0.68 21.44
C CYS A 106 -1.01 -2.11 20.90
N GLY A 107 -0.52 -2.31 19.67
CA GLY A 107 -0.50 -3.63 19.00
C GLY A 107 0.60 -4.58 19.46
N LYS A 108 1.54 -4.12 20.30
CA LYS A 108 2.70 -4.94 20.69
C LYS A 108 2.37 -6.10 21.63
N GLU A 109 1.21 -6.13 22.30
CA GLU A 109 0.87 -7.14 23.29
C GLU A 109 -0.47 -7.86 23.09
N LYS A 110 -1.31 -7.44 22.17
CA LYS A 110 -2.58 -8.14 21.89
C LYS A 110 -2.50 -8.82 20.54
N LYS A 111 -2.40 -10.14 20.55
CA LYS A 111 -2.54 -10.99 19.35
C LYS A 111 -3.92 -10.87 18.70
N ASN A 112 -4.86 -10.24 19.38
CA ASN A 112 -6.23 -10.00 18.93
C ASN A 112 -6.42 -8.49 18.95
N GLY A 113 -6.54 -7.87 17.78
CA GLY A 113 -6.96 -6.47 17.67
C GLY A 113 -8.37 -6.35 18.19
N PHE A 114 -8.55 -5.76 19.38
CA PHE A 114 -9.80 -5.56 20.11
C PHE A 114 -10.57 -6.81 20.49
#